data_78d49adcbb95f51865c81f7953632bca
#
_entry.id   78d49adcbb95f51865c81f7953632bca
#
_cell.length_a   1.000
_cell.length_b   1.000
_cell.length_c   1.000
_cell.angle_alpha   90.00
_cell.angle_beta   90.00
_cell.angle_gamma   90.00
#
_symmetry.space_group_name_H-M   'P 1'
#
loop_
_entity.id
_entity.type
_entity.pdbx_description
1 polymer ?
#
loop_
_entity_poly.entity_id
_entity_poly.type
_entity_poly.pdbx_seq_one_letter_code
_entity_poly.pdbx_strand_id
1 'polypeptide(L)'
;MASDDDEVPQTFFFSTSGTGNGVWEINRPQTAITKLVEQGIFHGEVLDIGCGIGDNAIYIGKHTNNVSITATDLVPKPIEVAREKAQKANVNIRFEVVDMIADLSATNLKQNSYDVILDAAVFHVFSNKDRLIYIKNLEFLIKPNGLYIQLCFSEKETREGGPRRIKKSDLYELFSSQNGWTIESIEDAIYESTSAGPLGLDGRAYLSLIRRHKSV
;
A
#
# COMPACT_ATOMS: atom_id res chain seq x y z
N MET A 1 0.65 15.80 -18.39
CA MET A 1 0.99 15.49 -16.99
C MET A 1 -0.27 15.71 -16.16
N ALA A 2 -0.65 14.75 -15.33
CA ALA A 2 -1.70 14.99 -14.34
C ALA A 2 -1.30 16.20 -13.50
N SER A 3 -2.22 17.14 -13.25
CA SER A 3 -1.95 18.29 -12.38
C SER A 3 -1.67 17.78 -10.96
N ASP A 4 -1.01 18.57 -10.11
CA ASP A 4 -0.71 18.15 -8.73
C ASP A 4 -1.97 17.86 -7.91
N ASP A 5 -3.17 18.21 -8.41
CA ASP A 5 -4.47 18.02 -7.78
C ASP A 5 -5.34 16.94 -8.45
N ASP A 6 -4.86 16.26 -9.51
CA ASP A 6 -5.65 15.26 -10.21
C ASP A 6 -5.68 13.95 -9.40
N GLU A 7 -6.82 13.67 -8.84
CA GLU A 7 -7.17 12.40 -8.22
C GLU A 7 -7.51 11.37 -9.28
N VAL A 8 -7.10 10.11 -9.07
CA VAL A 8 -7.60 9.00 -9.90
C VAL A 8 -9.05 8.73 -9.50
N PRO A 9 -10.03 8.87 -10.40
CA PRO A 9 -11.43 8.67 -10.05
C PRO A 9 -11.66 7.28 -9.45
N GLN A 10 -12.35 7.21 -8.33
CA GLN A 10 -12.67 5.92 -7.69
C GLN A 10 -13.41 4.97 -8.64
N THR A 11 -14.26 5.50 -9.53
CA THR A 11 -14.96 4.73 -10.55
C THR A 11 -14.06 3.91 -11.45
N PHE A 12 -12.81 4.36 -11.67
CA PHE A 12 -11.81 3.60 -12.40
C PHE A 12 -11.46 2.29 -11.68
N PHE A 13 -11.23 2.37 -10.36
CA PHE A 13 -10.93 1.18 -9.56
C PHE A 13 -12.11 0.22 -9.51
N PHE A 14 -13.34 0.73 -9.30
CA PHE A 14 -14.55 -0.09 -9.27
C PHE A 14 -14.81 -0.83 -10.59
N SER A 15 -14.42 -0.26 -11.73
CA SER A 15 -14.58 -0.91 -13.04
C SER A 15 -13.46 -1.89 -13.40
N THR A 16 -12.29 -1.79 -12.74
CA THR A 16 -11.08 -2.48 -13.20
C THR A 16 -10.56 -3.51 -12.19
N SER A 17 -10.60 -3.20 -10.87
CA SER A 17 -10.01 -4.05 -9.84
C SER A 17 -10.77 -5.37 -9.66
N GLY A 18 -10.04 -6.47 -9.53
CA GLY A 18 -10.61 -7.81 -9.35
C GLY A 18 -11.20 -8.42 -10.61
N THR A 19 -11.02 -7.80 -11.77
CA THR A 19 -11.56 -8.26 -13.06
C THR A 19 -10.53 -9.00 -13.92
N GLY A 20 -9.25 -8.99 -13.51
CA GLY A 20 -8.13 -9.47 -14.31
C GLY A 20 -7.63 -8.45 -15.35
N ASN A 21 -8.24 -7.24 -15.40
CA ASN A 21 -7.83 -6.16 -16.29
C ASN A 21 -7.01 -5.08 -15.56
N GLY A 22 -6.91 -5.15 -14.23
CA GLY A 22 -6.05 -4.27 -13.45
C GLY A 22 -4.58 -4.51 -13.80
N VAL A 23 -3.91 -3.49 -14.29
CA VAL A 23 -2.49 -3.59 -14.69
C VAL A 23 -1.58 -3.94 -13.52
N TRP A 24 -2.03 -3.73 -12.30
CA TRP A 24 -1.38 -4.12 -11.04
C TRP A 24 -1.68 -5.57 -10.62
N GLU A 25 -2.60 -6.28 -11.30
CA GLU A 25 -2.98 -7.65 -10.97
C GLU A 25 -2.03 -8.65 -11.63
N ILE A 26 -0.78 -8.66 -11.17
CA ILE A 26 0.29 -9.48 -11.76
C ILE A 26 0.25 -10.95 -11.31
N ASN A 27 -0.70 -11.32 -10.45
CA ASN A 27 -0.87 -12.69 -9.91
C ASN A 27 0.35 -13.25 -9.18
N ARG A 28 1.17 -12.38 -8.63
CA ARG A 28 2.33 -12.68 -7.78
C ARG A 28 2.64 -11.47 -6.90
N PRO A 29 3.37 -11.64 -5.77
CA PRO A 29 3.79 -10.49 -4.98
C PRO A 29 4.75 -9.61 -5.75
N GLN A 30 4.81 -8.33 -5.40
CA GLN A 30 5.84 -7.41 -5.86
C GLN A 30 7.22 -7.89 -5.39
N THR A 31 8.22 -7.92 -6.27
CA THR A 31 9.59 -8.33 -5.93
C THR A 31 10.20 -7.49 -4.81
N ALA A 32 9.85 -6.19 -4.73
CA ALA A 32 10.26 -5.33 -3.63
C ALA A 32 9.76 -5.85 -2.27
N ILE A 33 8.55 -6.38 -2.22
CA ILE A 33 7.94 -6.91 -0.99
C ILE A 33 8.52 -8.28 -0.63
N THR A 34 8.78 -9.15 -1.61
CA THR A 34 9.42 -10.45 -1.32
C THR A 34 10.78 -10.29 -0.65
N LYS A 35 11.58 -9.31 -1.09
CA LYS A 35 12.87 -8.98 -0.46
C LYS A 35 12.72 -8.53 1.00
N LEU A 36 11.70 -7.74 1.33
CA LEU A 36 11.45 -7.33 2.72
C LEU A 36 11.00 -8.51 3.59
N VAL A 37 10.27 -9.47 3.03
CA VAL A 37 9.94 -10.72 3.72
C VAL A 37 11.21 -11.54 4.02
N GLU A 38 12.11 -11.68 3.06
CA GLU A 38 13.40 -12.37 3.23
C GLU A 38 14.30 -11.67 4.28
N GLN A 39 14.18 -10.36 4.41
CA GLN A 39 14.89 -9.57 5.42
C GLN A 39 14.24 -9.64 6.82
N GLY A 40 13.08 -10.30 6.97
CA GLY A 40 12.39 -10.43 8.25
C GLY A 40 11.72 -9.14 8.75
N ILE A 41 11.36 -8.24 7.84
CA ILE A 41 10.77 -6.94 8.19
C ILE A 41 9.34 -7.08 8.73
N PHE A 42 8.57 -8.06 8.24
CA PHE A 42 7.19 -8.25 8.66
C PHE A 42 7.09 -9.05 9.95
N HIS A 43 6.37 -8.52 10.93
CA HIS A 43 6.16 -9.15 12.25
C HIS A 43 4.89 -8.64 12.91
N GLY A 44 4.34 -9.40 13.88
CA GLY A 44 3.21 -8.98 14.70
C GLY A 44 1.93 -8.77 13.88
N GLU A 45 1.24 -7.68 14.15
CA GLU A 45 0.02 -7.28 13.43
C GLU A 45 0.39 -6.49 12.18
N VAL A 46 0.04 -7.02 11.01
CA VAL A 46 0.33 -6.43 9.70
C VAL A 46 -0.95 -5.97 9.03
N LEU A 47 -0.95 -4.76 8.47
CA LEU A 47 -2.02 -4.24 7.62
C LEU A 47 -1.51 -4.05 6.20
N ASP A 48 -2.16 -4.69 5.21
CA ASP A 48 -1.92 -4.46 3.78
C ASP A 48 -3.05 -3.58 3.23
N ILE A 49 -2.74 -2.31 2.94
CA ILE A 49 -3.69 -1.31 2.45
C ILE A 49 -3.73 -1.35 0.92
N GLY A 50 -4.94 -1.39 0.35
CA GLY A 50 -5.13 -1.51 -1.10
C GLY A 50 -4.57 -2.84 -1.61
N CYS A 51 -4.89 -3.92 -0.92
CA CYS A 51 -4.30 -5.24 -1.15
C CYS A 51 -4.63 -5.84 -2.53
N GLY A 52 -5.57 -5.26 -3.27
CA GLY A 52 -6.04 -5.78 -4.52
C GLY A 52 -6.49 -7.24 -4.39
N ILE A 53 -6.01 -8.10 -5.27
CA ILE A 53 -6.30 -9.55 -5.26
C ILE A 53 -5.45 -10.34 -4.24
N GLY A 54 -4.75 -9.64 -3.31
CA GLY A 54 -4.16 -10.20 -2.11
C GLY A 54 -2.77 -10.81 -2.25
N ASP A 55 -2.07 -10.64 -3.37
CA ASP A 55 -0.82 -11.35 -3.65
C ASP A 55 0.30 -11.06 -2.63
N ASN A 56 0.48 -9.79 -2.22
CA ASN A 56 1.46 -9.41 -1.21
C ASN A 56 1.10 -9.99 0.15
N ALA A 57 -0.13 -9.79 0.62
CA ALA A 57 -0.61 -10.29 1.91
C ALA A 57 -0.48 -11.82 2.02
N ILE A 58 -0.87 -12.55 0.97
CA ILE A 58 -0.77 -14.03 0.91
C ILE A 58 0.69 -14.47 0.98
N TYR A 59 1.59 -13.80 0.26
CA TYR A 59 3.01 -14.12 0.29
C TYR A 59 3.61 -13.88 1.68
N ILE A 60 3.31 -12.73 2.31
CA ILE A 60 3.75 -12.41 3.67
C ILE A 60 3.27 -13.50 4.64
N GLY A 61 1.97 -13.84 4.63
CA GLY A 61 1.40 -14.84 5.53
C GLY A 61 1.94 -16.26 5.32
N LYS A 62 2.39 -16.57 4.11
CA LYS A 62 2.96 -17.88 3.78
C LYS A 62 4.43 -18.04 4.18
N HIS A 63 5.19 -16.91 4.16
CA HIS A 63 6.64 -16.93 4.32
C HIS A 63 7.14 -16.25 5.60
N THR A 64 6.22 -15.78 6.45
CA THR A 64 6.56 -15.15 7.74
C THR A 64 5.85 -15.90 8.87
N ASN A 65 6.60 -16.28 9.90
CA ASN A 65 6.04 -16.90 11.09
C ASN A 65 5.54 -15.81 12.07
N ASN A 66 4.49 -16.13 12.83
CA ASN A 66 3.95 -15.29 13.91
C ASN A 66 3.49 -13.89 13.44
N VAL A 67 2.84 -13.84 12.27
CA VAL A 67 2.15 -12.64 11.79
C VAL A 67 0.65 -12.84 11.80
N SER A 68 -0.08 -11.79 12.14
CA SER A 68 -1.54 -11.66 11.99
C SER A 68 -1.79 -10.61 10.92
N ILE A 69 -2.48 -10.98 9.85
CA ILE A 69 -2.63 -10.10 8.69
C ILE A 69 -4.07 -9.64 8.54
N THR A 70 -4.25 -8.33 8.44
CA THR A 70 -5.45 -7.69 7.93
C THR A 70 -5.11 -7.08 6.56
N ALA A 71 -5.98 -7.28 5.58
CA ALA A 71 -5.81 -6.72 4.24
C ALA A 71 -7.09 -5.98 3.83
N THR A 72 -6.93 -4.77 3.32
CA THR A 72 -8.06 -3.90 2.97
C THR A 72 -7.96 -3.43 1.53
N ASP A 73 -9.11 -3.23 0.91
CA ASP A 73 -9.22 -2.58 -0.40
C ASP A 73 -10.50 -1.73 -0.43
N LEU A 74 -10.51 -0.68 -1.25
CA LEU A 74 -11.69 0.15 -1.48
C LEU A 74 -12.79 -0.63 -2.20
N VAL A 75 -12.41 -1.54 -3.10
CA VAL A 75 -13.30 -2.23 -4.01
C VAL A 75 -13.64 -3.63 -3.47
N PRO A 76 -14.93 -4.00 -3.39
CA PRO A 76 -15.33 -5.34 -2.92
C PRO A 76 -14.82 -6.49 -3.79
N LYS A 77 -14.80 -6.31 -5.11
CA LYS A 77 -14.47 -7.39 -6.05
C LYS A 77 -13.07 -8.00 -5.88
N PRO A 78 -11.97 -7.23 -5.79
CA PRO A 78 -10.65 -7.82 -5.51
C PRO A 78 -10.59 -8.52 -4.14
N ILE A 79 -11.34 -8.06 -3.13
CA ILE A 79 -11.43 -8.73 -1.82
C ILE A 79 -12.04 -10.13 -1.93
N GLU A 80 -13.07 -10.32 -2.79
CA GLU A 80 -13.63 -11.65 -3.06
C GLU A 80 -12.55 -12.57 -3.66
N VAL A 81 -11.83 -12.10 -4.67
CA VAL A 81 -10.73 -12.83 -5.31
C VAL A 81 -9.61 -13.15 -4.32
N ALA A 82 -9.22 -12.16 -3.49
CA ALA A 82 -8.17 -12.33 -2.49
C ALA A 82 -8.53 -13.40 -1.44
N ARG A 83 -9.78 -13.43 -0.98
CA ARG A 83 -10.28 -14.48 -0.05
C ARG A 83 -10.15 -15.87 -0.65
N GLU A 84 -10.58 -16.05 -1.91
CA GLU A 84 -10.46 -17.34 -2.60
C GLU A 84 -8.99 -17.77 -2.76
N LYS A 85 -8.11 -16.83 -3.13
CA LYS A 85 -6.67 -17.09 -3.27
C LYS A 85 -6.04 -17.46 -1.93
N ALA A 86 -6.35 -16.74 -0.85
CA ALA A 86 -5.85 -17.03 0.49
C ALA A 86 -6.30 -18.41 0.99
N GLN A 87 -7.58 -18.77 0.77
CA GLN A 87 -8.10 -20.09 1.09
C GLN A 87 -7.37 -21.20 0.33
N LYS A 88 -7.16 -21.05 -0.97
CA LYS A 88 -6.41 -21.99 -1.80
C LYS A 88 -4.95 -22.12 -1.37
N ALA A 89 -4.35 -21.02 -0.87
CA ALA A 89 -2.99 -20.99 -0.35
C ALA A 89 -2.88 -21.51 1.10
N ASN A 90 -4.00 -21.78 1.77
CA ASN A 90 -4.10 -22.12 3.20
C ASN A 90 -3.46 -21.06 4.11
N VAL A 91 -3.70 -19.77 3.82
CA VAL A 91 -3.24 -18.62 4.61
C VAL A 91 -4.44 -17.93 5.23
N ASN A 92 -4.39 -17.70 6.55
CA ASN A 92 -5.46 -17.00 7.26
C ASN A 92 -5.21 -15.49 7.24
N ILE A 93 -6.08 -14.75 6.56
CA ILE A 93 -6.02 -13.29 6.43
C ILE A 93 -7.42 -12.71 6.69
N ARG A 94 -7.51 -11.66 7.49
CA ARG A 94 -8.73 -10.90 7.65
C ARG A 94 -8.85 -9.87 6.52
N PHE A 95 -9.87 -10.02 5.69
CA PHE A 95 -10.13 -9.10 4.58
C PHE A 95 -11.31 -8.20 4.88
N GLU A 96 -11.16 -6.88 4.64
CA GLU A 96 -12.21 -5.88 4.81
C GLU A 96 -12.25 -4.92 3.62
N VAL A 97 -13.47 -4.45 3.28
CA VAL A 97 -13.65 -3.37 2.32
C VAL A 97 -13.60 -2.05 3.07
N VAL A 98 -12.59 -1.22 2.79
CA VAL A 98 -12.35 0.03 3.53
C VAL A 98 -11.87 1.13 2.58
N ASP A 99 -12.51 2.29 2.66
CA ASP A 99 -11.99 3.53 2.10
C ASP A 99 -11.02 4.17 3.10
N MET A 100 -9.75 4.21 2.76
CA MET A 100 -8.68 4.70 3.64
C MET A 100 -8.62 6.23 3.79
N ILE A 101 -9.49 6.96 3.11
CA ILE A 101 -9.69 8.42 3.31
C ILE A 101 -11.05 8.75 3.95
N ALA A 102 -11.84 7.74 4.32
CA ALA A 102 -13.07 7.92 5.07
C ALA A 102 -12.84 7.91 6.59
N ASP A 103 -13.91 8.13 7.34
CA ASP A 103 -13.92 7.91 8.80
C ASP A 103 -13.83 6.41 9.10
N LEU A 104 -12.76 6.00 9.75
CA LEU A 104 -12.51 4.60 10.08
C LEU A 104 -13.31 4.08 11.29
N SER A 105 -14.06 4.93 11.99
CA SER A 105 -14.83 4.54 13.18
C SER A 105 -15.90 3.48 12.92
N ALA A 106 -16.38 3.38 11.68
CA ALA A 106 -17.35 2.38 11.23
C ALA A 106 -16.69 1.06 10.77
N THR A 107 -15.37 0.95 10.78
CA THR A 107 -14.60 -0.23 10.38
C THR A 107 -14.22 -1.10 11.59
N ASN A 108 -13.68 -2.29 11.33
CA ASN A 108 -13.07 -3.10 12.41
C ASN A 108 -11.58 -2.79 12.63
N LEU A 109 -11.03 -1.81 11.91
CA LEU A 109 -9.66 -1.36 12.11
C LEU A 109 -9.55 -0.62 13.45
N LYS A 110 -8.50 -0.94 14.21
CA LYS A 110 -8.37 -0.40 15.58
C LYS A 110 -7.17 0.52 15.70
N GLN A 111 -7.32 1.53 16.53
CA GLN A 111 -6.27 2.46 16.88
C GLN A 111 -5.03 1.74 17.43
N ASN A 112 -3.83 2.20 17.03
CA ASN A 112 -2.55 1.72 17.54
C ASN A 112 -2.41 0.18 17.53
N SER A 113 -2.89 -0.46 16.45
CA SER A 113 -2.99 -1.92 16.42
C SER A 113 -1.96 -2.60 15.52
N TYR A 114 -1.36 -1.88 14.59
CA TYR A 114 -0.49 -2.50 13.59
C TYR A 114 0.98 -2.21 13.85
N ASP A 115 1.79 -3.26 13.86
CA ASP A 115 3.27 -3.17 13.95
C ASP A 115 3.87 -2.76 12.62
N VAL A 116 3.29 -3.27 11.52
CA VAL A 116 3.71 -2.96 10.15
C VAL A 116 2.47 -2.63 9.30
N ILE A 117 2.53 -1.53 8.56
CA ILE A 117 1.54 -1.18 7.53
C ILE A 117 2.24 -1.18 6.18
N LEU A 118 1.72 -1.96 5.24
CA LEU A 118 2.15 -2.01 3.85
C LEU A 118 1.19 -1.21 2.98
N ASP A 119 1.73 -0.38 2.12
CA ASP A 119 1.07 0.33 1.03
C ASP A 119 1.84 0.09 -0.27
N ALA A 120 1.32 -0.77 -1.10
CA ALA A 120 1.88 -1.02 -2.43
C ALA A 120 0.97 -0.41 -3.50
N ALA A 121 1.22 0.86 -3.84
CA ALA A 121 0.53 1.61 -4.89
C ALA A 121 -0.83 2.24 -4.52
N VAL A 122 -1.02 2.63 -3.24
CA VAL A 122 -2.21 3.39 -2.82
C VAL A 122 -1.91 4.88 -2.68
N PHE A 123 -0.83 5.25 -1.99
CA PHE A 123 -0.51 6.65 -1.72
C PHE A 123 -0.46 7.55 -2.96
N HIS A 124 -0.02 7.02 -4.08
CA HIS A 124 0.16 7.78 -5.32
C HIS A 124 -1.15 8.02 -6.10
N VAL A 125 -2.28 7.45 -5.68
CA VAL A 125 -3.58 7.69 -6.33
C VAL A 125 -4.31 8.90 -5.73
N PHE A 126 -3.94 9.33 -4.52
CA PHE A 126 -4.63 10.39 -3.80
C PHE A 126 -4.23 11.79 -4.25
N SER A 127 -5.17 12.73 -4.18
CA SER A 127 -4.92 14.16 -4.27
C SER A 127 -4.02 14.64 -3.11
N ASN A 128 -3.47 15.85 -3.20
CA ASN A 128 -2.69 16.42 -2.10
C ASN A 128 -3.54 16.54 -0.81
N LYS A 129 -4.82 16.89 -0.95
CA LYS A 129 -5.75 16.98 0.17
C LYS A 129 -5.99 15.63 0.81
N ASP A 130 -6.25 14.58 0.01
CA ASP A 130 -6.61 13.26 0.51
C ASP A 130 -5.42 12.53 1.12
N ARG A 131 -4.20 12.81 0.67
CA ARG A 131 -2.98 12.34 1.34
C ARG A 131 -2.88 12.76 2.79
N LEU A 132 -3.33 13.98 3.12
CA LEU A 132 -3.31 14.45 4.51
C LEU A 132 -4.32 13.68 5.38
N ILE A 133 -5.48 13.34 4.82
CA ILE A 133 -6.47 12.49 5.50
C ILE A 133 -5.93 11.08 5.65
N TYR A 134 -5.35 10.53 4.58
CA TYR A 134 -4.73 9.21 4.58
C TYR A 134 -3.64 9.08 5.65
N ILE A 135 -2.73 10.08 5.75
CA ILE A 135 -1.66 10.08 6.76
C ILE A 135 -2.25 10.12 8.18
N LYS A 136 -3.30 10.89 8.44
CA LYS A 136 -3.99 10.89 9.75
C LYS A 136 -4.57 9.52 10.08
N ASN A 137 -5.12 8.82 9.09
CA ASN A 137 -5.61 7.47 9.26
C ASN A 137 -4.48 6.45 9.48
N LEU A 138 -3.33 6.63 8.82
CA LEU A 138 -2.11 5.85 9.15
C LEU A 138 -1.68 6.07 10.60
N GLU A 139 -1.65 7.33 11.06
CA GLU A 139 -1.31 7.69 12.44
C GLU A 139 -2.26 7.06 13.48
N PHE A 140 -3.54 6.99 13.14
CA PHE A 140 -4.53 6.34 13.99
C PHE A 140 -4.29 4.83 14.11
N LEU A 141 -3.91 4.16 13.02
CA LEU A 141 -3.82 2.71 12.93
C LEU A 141 -2.49 2.14 13.43
N ILE A 142 -1.39 2.81 13.13
CA ILE A 142 -0.04 2.30 13.39
C ILE A 142 0.33 2.44 14.87
N LYS A 143 0.99 1.44 15.42
CA LYS A 143 1.54 1.52 16.78
C LYS A 143 2.66 2.56 16.88
N PRO A 144 2.90 3.13 18.06
CA PRO A 144 4.17 3.81 18.35
C PRO A 144 5.36 2.90 18.01
N ASN A 145 6.34 3.39 17.29
CA ASN A 145 7.45 2.65 16.66
C ASN A 145 7.03 1.66 15.54
N GLY A 146 5.79 1.63 15.12
CA GLY A 146 5.37 0.83 13.96
C GLY A 146 6.04 1.30 12.68
N LEU A 147 6.15 0.42 11.71
CA LEU A 147 6.79 0.67 10.42
C LEU A 147 5.73 0.79 9.33
N TYR A 148 5.71 1.94 8.65
CA TYR A 148 4.96 2.13 7.40
C TYR A 148 5.89 1.87 6.22
N ILE A 149 5.52 0.94 5.36
CA ILE A 149 6.24 0.54 4.14
C ILE A 149 5.44 1.05 2.95
N GLN A 150 6.06 1.87 2.12
CA GLN A 150 5.41 2.45 0.96
C GLN A 150 6.18 2.10 -0.32
N LEU A 151 5.47 1.52 -1.30
CA LEU A 151 5.95 1.35 -2.67
C LEU A 151 5.10 2.20 -3.61
N CYS A 152 5.64 3.26 -4.16
CA CYS A 152 4.89 4.21 -4.99
C CYS A 152 5.69 4.66 -6.21
N PHE A 153 5.01 5.07 -7.29
CA PHE A 153 5.68 5.63 -8.47
C PHE A 153 6.49 6.86 -8.11
N SER A 154 7.75 6.88 -8.56
CA SER A 154 8.71 7.93 -8.27
C SER A 154 8.73 9.00 -9.35
N GLU A 155 9.24 10.19 -9.01
CA GLU A 155 9.55 11.26 -9.98
C GLU A 155 10.52 10.84 -11.09
N LYS A 156 11.21 9.72 -10.91
CA LYS A 156 12.10 9.13 -11.91
C LYS A 156 11.35 8.42 -13.04
N GLU A 157 10.05 8.16 -12.88
CA GLU A 157 9.21 7.64 -13.94
C GLU A 157 8.79 8.79 -14.88
N THR A 158 9.42 8.87 -16.01
CA THR A 158 9.24 9.96 -16.97
C THR A 158 8.28 9.63 -18.11
N ARG A 159 7.85 8.38 -18.24
CA ARG A 159 6.88 7.97 -19.27
C ARG A 159 5.51 8.56 -18.94
N GLU A 160 4.73 8.87 -19.96
CA GLU A 160 3.36 9.38 -19.78
C GLU A 160 2.40 8.28 -19.31
N GLY A 161 1.30 8.69 -18.69
CA GLY A 161 0.27 7.80 -18.16
C GLY A 161 0.58 7.21 -16.78
N GLY A 162 -0.38 6.47 -16.23
CA GLY A 162 -0.32 5.91 -14.89
C GLY A 162 -0.57 6.95 -13.78
N PRO A 163 -0.38 6.55 -12.52
CA PRO A 163 -0.65 7.42 -11.37
C PRO A 163 0.39 8.52 -11.21
N ARG A 164 0.16 9.40 -10.23
CA ARG A 164 1.05 10.52 -9.89
C ARG A 164 2.47 10.05 -9.57
N ARG A 165 3.44 10.91 -9.87
CA ARG A 165 4.85 10.72 -9.52
C ARG A 165 5.11 11.39 -8.17
N ILE A 166 5.63 10.61 -7.24
CA ILE A 166 5.95 11.07 -5.89
C ILE A 166 7.41 11.55 -5.87
N LYS A 167 7.62 12.77 -5.39
CA LYS A 167 8.96 13.32 -5.19
C LYS A 167 9.50 12.92 -3.82
N LYS A 168 10.81 12.72 -3.72
CA LYS A 168 11.45 12.51 -2.40
C LYS A 168 11.23 13.68 -1.46
N SER A 169 11.22 14.92 -1.99
CA SER A 169 10.93 16.13 -1.22
C SER A 169 9.58 16.07 -0.52
N ASP A 170 8.55 15.59 -1.23
CA ASP A 170 7.19 15.48 -0.72
C ASP A 170 7.13 14.46 0.44
N LEU A 171 7.86 13.34 0.30
CA LEU A 171 7.94 12.33 1.36
C LEU A 171 8.64 12.90 2.61
N TYR A 172 9.75 13.63 2.45
CA TYR A 172 10.45 14.26 3.58
C TYR A 172 9.62 15.34 4.27
N GLU A 173 8.80 16.07 3.54
CA GLU A 173 7.88 17.06 4.10
C GLU A 173 6.75 16.39 4.90
N LEU A 174 6.06 15.44 4.29
CA LEU A 174 4.89 14.78 4.86
C LEU A 174 5.25 13.88 6.05
N PHE A 175 6.34 13.12 5.95
CA PHE A 175 6.81 12.18 6.97
C PHE A 175 8.03 12.71 7.73
N SER A 176 7.97 13.98 8.14
CA SER A 176 9.03 14.62 8.90
C SER A 176 8.97 14.29 10.40
N SER A 177 10.07 14.57 11.11
CA SER A 177 10.11 14.42 12.57
C SER A 177 9.13 15.34 13.28
N GLN A 178 8.85 16.53 12.72
CA GLN A 178 7.84 17.46 13.23
C GLN A 178 6.43 16.88 13.15
N ASN A 179 6.17 16.03 12.16
CA ASN A 179 4.91 15.32 11.98
C ASN A 179 4.90 13.96 12.71
N GLY A 180 5.91 13.66 13.51
CA GLY A 180 6.00 12.44 14.31
C GLY A 180 6.41 11.19 13.52
N TRP A 181 7.20 11.36 12.46
CA TRP A 181 7.72 10.29 11.62
C TRP A 181 9.23 10.40 11.41
N THR A 182 9.87 9.29 11.12
CA THR A 182 11.26 9.22 10.64
C THR A 182 11.33 8.37 9.40
N ILE A 183 11.83 8.93 8.31
CA ILE A 183 12.16 8.16 7.11
C ILE A 183 13.48 7.43 7.38
N GLU A 184 13.41 6.09 7.48
CA GLU A 184 14.59 5.24 7.66
C GLU A 184 15.34 5.05 6.35
N SER A 185 14.59 4.85 5.25
CA SER A 185 15.16 4.77 3.89
C SER A 185 14.16 5.16 2.81
N ILE A 186 14.65 5.66 1.68
CA ILE A 186 13.95 5.77 0.40
C ILE A 186 14.87 5.22 -0.67
N GLU A 187 14.58 4.04 -1.16
CA GLU A 187 15.35 3.35 -2.19
C GLU A 187 14.66 3.38 -3.54
N ASP A 188 15.45 3.37 -4.61
CA ASP A 188 14.93 3.16 -5.95
C ASP A 188 14.41 1.74 -6.08
N ALA A 189 13.21 1.60 -6.60
CA ALA A 189 12.53 0.33 -6.76
C ALA A 189 11.81 0.26 -8.11
N ILE A 190 11.25 -0.89 -8.37
CA ILE A 190 10.36 -1.12 -9.51
C ILE A 190 8.99 -1.52 -8.96
N TYR A 191 7.95 -0.88 -9.48
CA TYR A 191 6.58 -1.35 -9.32
C TYR A 191 6.24 -2.19 -10.56
N GLU A 192 6.04 -3.47 -10.34
CA GLU A 192 5.80 -4.43 -11.41
C GLU A 192 4.34 -4.40 -11.84
N SER A 193 4.12 -4.41 -13.15
CA SER A 193 2.79 -4.39 -13.75
C SER A 193 2.67 -5.37 -14.91
N THR A 194 1.43 -5.61 -15.37
CA THR A 194 1.21 -6.39 -16.58
C THR A 194 1.60 -5.58 -17.81
N SER A 195 1.96 -6.25 -18.91
CA SER A 195 2.28 -5.61 -20.19
C SER A 195 1.12 -4.84 -20.83
N ALA A 196 -0.10 -5.01 -20.30
CA ALA A 196 -1.29 -4.30 -20.76
C ALA A 196 -1.43 -2.87 -20.17
N GLY A 197 -0.54 -2.47 -19.28
CA GLY A 197 -0.58 -1.16 -18.62
C GLY A 197 -0.25 0.00 -19.57
N PRO A 198 -0.67 1.25 -19.21
CA PRO A 198 -0.40 2.43 -20.03
C PRO A 198 1.10 2.72 -20.18
N LEU A 199 1.92 2.22 -19.27
CA LEU A 199 3.38 2.28 -19.37
C LEU A 199 3.96 1.12 -20.20
N GLY A 200 3.16 0.10 -20.53
CA GLY A 200 3.58 -1.09 -21.25
C GLY A 200 4.59 -1.99 -20.54
N LEU A 201 5.13 -1.57 -19.41
CA LEU A 201 6.15 -2.23 -18.60
C LEU A 201 6.10 -1.71 -17.16
N ASP A 202 6.90 -2.35 -16.30
CA ASP A 202 7.12 -1.97 -14.90
C ASP A 202 7.51 -0.50 -14.74
N GLY A 203 6.99 0.14 -13.69
CA GLY A 203 7.22 1.57 -13.41
C GLY A 203 8.36 1.80 -12.44
N ARG A 204 9.10 2.91 -12.62
CA ARG A 204 10.10 3.35 -11.65
C ARG A 204 9.41 3.84 -10.39
N ALA A 205 9.80 3.28 -9.25
CA ALA A 205 9.18 3.51 -7.96
C ALA A 205 10.20 3.90 -6.88
N TYR A 206 9.68 4.35 -5.75
CA TYR A 206 10.39 4.39 -4.48
C TYR A 206 9.82 3.34 -3.55
N LEU A 207 10.71 2.62 -2.87
CA LEU A 207 10.41 1.83 -1.69
C LEU A 207 10.89 2.62 -0.48
N SER A 208 9.95 3.01 0.37
CA SER A 208 10.24 3.82 1.55
C SER A 208 9.92 3.05 2.82
N LEU A 209 10.83 3.07 3.79
CA LEU A 209 10.63 2.58 5.14
C LEU A 209 10.50 3.79 6.08
N ILE A 210 9.35 3.92 6.73
CA ILE A 210 8.97 5.12 7.48
C ILE A 210 8.49 4.71 8.87
N ARG A 211 9.17 5.16 9.90
CA ARG A 211 8.92 4.80 11.31
C ARG A 211 8.02 5.84 11.99
N ARG A 212 6.96 5.38 12.66
CA ARG A 212 6.16 6.22 13.55
C ARG A 212 6.91 6.47 14.86
N HIS A 213 6.97 7.73 15.33
CA HIS A 213 7.57 8.03 16.62
C HIS A 213 6.79 7.41 17.78
N LYS A 214 7.45 7.22 18.93
CA LYS A 214 6.75 6.97 20.19
C LYS A 214 5.93 8.20 20.54
N SER A 215 4.70 7.99 20.96
CA SER A 215 3.95 9.04 21.66
C SER A 215 4.72 9.40 22.92
N VAL A 216 5.09 10.68 23.08
CA VAL A 216 5.72 11.20 24.29
C VAL A 216 4.66 11.27 25.39
#